data_5a6de56b4bf7619d92f9fa9ac0f7b52a
#
_entry.id   5a6de56b4bf7619d92f9fa9ac0f7b52a
#
_cell.length_a   1.000
_cell.length_b   1.000
_cell.length_c   1.000
_cell.angle_alpha   90.00
_cell.angle_beta   90.00
_cell.angle_gamma   90.00
#
_symmetry.space_group_name_H-M   'P 1'
#
loop_
_entity.id
_entity.type
_entity.pdbx_description
1 polymer ?
#
loop_
_entity_poly.entity_id
_entity_poly.type
_entity_poly.pdbx_seq_one_letter_code
_entity_poly.pdbx_strand_id
1 'polypeptide(L)'
;YAKAKKEFFMMMDQDSVAAFNLDDPYADYMLDRFKGKTISFGVNQGRIRANDIKATATEITYTLAIEKNTWFVNLPIGGEFNVYNSLGVLAPLYGLGFDLDLAVSRLKSFPGVPGRFQKVDLGQDFAVIVDYAHTPDGLKNLLFSARRQCQGQLIVVFGCGGDRDKTKRPKMAAEAEKWADKIIVTSDNPRSEDAQAIINDILVGFKSSDYRVEADRQKAIFQAITAAQKGDIIVIAGK
;
A
#
# COMPACT_ATOMS: atom_id res chain seq x y z
N TYR A 1 9.62 2.07 -17.57
CA TYR A 1 9.71 2.24 -16.12
C TYR A 1 10.83 1.38 -15.52
N ALA A 2 10.81 0.04 -15.70
CA ALA A 2 11.84 -0.88 -15.16
C ALA A 2 13.27 -0.49 -15.59
N LYS A 3 13.47 -0.15 -16.87
CA LYS A 3 14.76 0.32 -17.38
C LYS A 3 15.26 1.56 -16.62
N ALA A 4 14.41 2.56 -16.43
CA ALA A 4 14.79 3.78 -15.71
C ALA A 4 15.15 3.50 -14.23
N LYS A 5 14.47 2.52 -13.59
CA LYS A 5 14.83 2.08 -12.23
C LYS A 5 16.17 1.34 -12.20
N LYS A 6 16.45 0.49 -13.21
CA LYS A 6 17.73 -0.21 -13.32
C LYS A 6 18.91 0.74 -13.50
N GLU A 7 18.75 1.83 -14.27
CA GLU A 7 19.79 2.85 -14.45
C GLU A 7 20.32 3.38 -13.10
N PHE A 8 19.44 3.54 -12.11
CA PHE A 8 19.85 3.96 -10.76
C PHE A 8 20.87 2.98 -10.15
N PHE A 9 20.63 1.67 -10.25
CA PHE A 9 21.58 0.65 -9.76
C PHE A 9 22.89 0.64 -10.55
N MET A 10 22.81 0.93 -11.85
CA MET A 10 24.03 1.00 -12.69
C MET A 10 24.92 2.20 -12.41
N MET A 11 24.39 3.25 -11.75
CA MET A 11 25.16 4.42 -11.30
C MET A 11 25.86 4.19 -9.96
N MET A 12 25.53 3.10 -9.25
CA MET A 12 26.15 2.77 -7.95
C MET A 12 27.52 2.11 -8.19
N ASP A 13 28.46 2.39 -7.30
CA ASP A 13 29.79 1.79 -7.31
C ASP A 13 29.80 0.38 -6.69
N GLN A 14 30.97 -0.27 -6.75
CA GLN A 14 31.14 -1.63 -6.24
C GLN A 14 31.18 -1.72 -4.71
N ASP A 15 31.35 -0.61 -4.01
CA ASP A 15 31.30 -0.55 -2.53
C ASP A 15 29.87 -0.33 -2.00
N SER A 16 28.95 -0.06 -2.91
CA SER A 16 27.54 0.17 -2.57
C SER A 16 26.83 -1.12 -2.16
N VAL A 17 25.81 -0.98 -1.31
CA VAL A 17 24.92 -2.06 -0.91
C VAL A 17 23.54 -1.84 -1.52
N ALA A 18 23.03 -2.84 -2.24
CA ALA A 18 21.68 -2.82 -2.79
C ALA A 18 20.83 -3.96 -2.22
N ALA A 19 19.63 -3.63 -1.76
CA ALA A 19 18.67 -4.62 -1.28
C ALA A 19 17.61 -4.88 -2.36
N PHE A 20 17.32 -6.16 -2.60
CA PHE A 20 16.40 -6.60 -3.65
C PHE A 20 15.32 -7.52 -3.08
N ASN A 21 14.06 -7.24 -3.42
CA ASN A 21 12.94 -8.12 -3.15
C ASN A 21 12.93 -9.26 -4.19
N LEU A 22 13.29 -10.48 -3.78
CA LEU A 22 13.31 -11.63 -4.68
C LEU A 22 11.92 -12.19 -5.02
N ASP A 23 10.89 -11.78 -4.31
CA ASP A 23 9.50 -12.10 -4.67
C ASP A 23 8.98 -11.19 -5.81
N ASP A 24 9.72 -10.14 -6.18
CA ASP A 24 9.39 -9.27 -7.31
C ASP A 24 9.89 -9.90 -8.63
N PRO A 25 9.03 -10.05 -9.66
CA PRO A 25 9.42 -10.66 -10.93
C PRO A 25 10.50 -9.89 -11.70
N TYR A 26 10.79 -8.64 -11.32
CA TYR A 26 11.86 -7.83 -11.92
C TYR A 26 13.19 -7.92 -11.15
N ALA A 27 13.28 -8.71 -10.06
CA ALA A 27 14.50 -8.79 -9.25
C ALA A 27 15.73 -9.14 -10.06
N ASP A 28 15.67 -10.20 -10.87
CA ASP A 28 16.79 -10.65 -11.71
C ASP A 28 17.16 -9.58 -12.76
N TYR A 29 16.16 -8.92 -13.35
CA TYR A 29 16.40 -7.83 -14.29
C TYR A 29 17.13 -6.65 -13.64
N MET A 30 16.77 -6.30 -12.40
CA MET A 30 17.41 -5.21 -11.65
C MET A 30 18.83 -5.57 -11.22
N LEU A 31 19.08 -6.84 -10.87
CA LEU A 31 20.39 -7.36 -10.43
C LEU A 31 21.38 -7.52 -11.58
N ASP A 32 20.89 -7.73 -12.80
CA ASP A 32 21.77 -7.95 -13.97
C ASP A 32 22.77 -6.81 -14.14
N ARG A 33 24.07 -7.15 -14.13
CA ARG A 33 25.23 -6.25 -14.19
C ARG A 33 25.46 -5.33 -13.00
N PHE A 34 24.72 -5.46 -11.91
CA PHE A 34 25.06 -4.76 -10.67
C PHE A 34 26.36 -5.32 -10.08
N LYS A 35 27.31 -4.45 -9.71
CA LYS A 35 28.66 -4.84 -9.27
C LYS A 35 28.88 -4.74 -7.77
N GLY A 36 27.97 -4.09 -7.05
CA GLY A 36 28.06 -3.88 -5.62
C GLY A 36 27.60 -5.10 -4.82
N LYS A 37 27.59 -4.97 -3.49
CA LYS A 37 27.10 -5.99 -2.58
C LYS A 37 25.57 -6.06 -2.64
N THR A 38 25.04 -7.28 -2.83
CA THR A 38 23.58 -7.51 -2.87
C THR A 38 23.09 -8.16 -1.59
N ILE A 39 21.95 -7.69 -1.09
CA ILE A 39 21.21 -8.30 0.00
C ILE A 39 19.81 -8.61 -0.50
N SER A 40 19.47 -9.89 -0.55
CA SER A 40 18.14 -10.33 -0.98
C SER A 40 17.17 -10.42 0.21
N PHE A 41 15.93 -10.01 0.00
CA PHE A 41 14.86 -10.16 0.97
C PHE A 41 13.56 -10.61 0.29
N GLY A 42 12.63 -11.11 1.09
CA GLY A 42 11.28 -11.47 0.65
C GLY A 42 10.50 -12.23 1.71
N VAL A 43 9.33 -12.68 1.34
CA VAL A 43 8.48 -13.58 2.14
C VAL A 43 8.72 -15.02 1.71
N ASN A 44 8.71 -15.28 0.40
CA ASN A 44 8.89 -16.62 -0.18
C ASN A 44 10.35 -16.94 -0.42
N GLN A 45 11.15 -15.95 -0.81
CA GLN A 45 12.54 -16.09 -1.21
C GLN A 45 13.40 -15.00 -0.58
N GLY A 46 14.72 -15.24 -0.53
CA GLY A 46 15.68 -14.25 -0.05
C GLY A 46 16.49 -14.73 1.15
N ARG A 47 17.63 -14.07 1.37
CA ARG A 47 18.48 -14.28 2.54
C ARG A 47 17.82 -13.76 3.83
N ILE A 48 17.07 -12.67 3.71
CA ILE A 48 16.30 -12.06 4.79
C ILE A 48 14.83 -12.34 4.53
N ARG A 49 14.16 -13.04 5.45
CA ARG A 49 12.77 -13.48 5.24
C ARG A 49 11.87 -13.07 6.38
N ALA A 50 10.61 -12.80 6.04
CA ALA A 50 9.53 -12.69 7.01
C ALA A 50 8.72 -13.98 7.03
N ASN A 51 8.66 -14.63 8.19
CA ASN A 51 7.89 -15.85 8.45
C ASN A 51 6.78 -15.55 9.47
N ASP A 52 5.78 -16.42 9.58
CA ASP A 52 4.69 -16.33 10.57
C ASP A 52 3.97 -14.98 10.58
N ILE A 53 3.72 -14.46 9.40
CA ILE A 53 3.13 -13.12 9.23
C ILE A 53 1.69 -13.13 9.74
N LYS A 54 1.39 -12.19 10.65
CA LYS A 54 0.03 -11.86 11.08
C LYS A 54 -0.20 -10.37 10.82
N ALA A 55 -1.20 -10.06 10.01
CA ALA A 55 -1.54 -8.69 9.65
C ALA A 55 -2.99 -8.39 10.06
N THR A 56 -3.18 -7.27 10.73
CA THR A 56 -4.48 -6.68 11.06
C THR A 56 -4.60 -5.29 10.42
N ALA A 57 -5.75 -4.64 10.56
CA ALA A 57 -5.93 -3.28 10.06
C ALA A 57 -4.98 -2.25 10.72
N THR A 58 -4.37 -2.63 11.83
CA THR A 58 -3.64 -1.68 12.70
C THR A 58 -2.23 -2.12 13.05
N GLU A 59 -1.90 -3.39 12.83
CA GLU A 59 -0.67 -3.99 13.30
C GLU A 59 -0.23 -5.12 12.37
N ILE A 60 1.06 -5.27 12.22
CA ILE A 60 1.70 -6.41 11.58
C ILE A 60 2.72 -6.98 12.54
N THR A 61 2.69 -8.30 12.71
CA THR A 61 3.75 -9.04 13.39
C THR A 61 4.31 -10.12 12.48
N TYR A 62 5.60 -10.36 12.57
CA TYR A 62 6.26 -11.45 11.86
C TYR A 62 7.58 -11.84 12.51
N THR A 63 8.08 -13.02 12.18
CA THR A 63 9.44 -13.46 12.53
C THR A 63 10.39 -13.09 11.38
N LEU A 64 11.29 -12.12 11.63
CA LEU A 64 12.41 -11.83 10.73
C LEU A 64 13.44 -12.96 10.89
N ALA A 65 13.85 -13.60 9.81
CA ALA A 65 14.85 -14.66 9.80
C ALA A 65 16.02 -14.28 8.90
N ILE A 66 17.24 -14.37 9.43
CA ILE A 66 18.50 -14.19 8.71
C ILE A 66 19.44 -15.31 9.12
N GLU A 67 19.67 -16.28 8.24
CA GLU A 67 20.47 -17.48 8.51
C GLU A 67 19.92 -18.26 9.72
N LYS A 68 20.63 -18.28 10.84
CA LYS A 68 20.23 -18.97 12.08
C LYS A 68 19.62 -18.02 13.12
N ASN A 69 19.65 -16.71 12.86
CA ASN A 69 19.15 -15.69 13.80
C ASN A 69 17.72 -15.30 13.45
N THR A 70 16.93 -15.03 14.48
CA THR A 70 15.54 -14.60 14.33
C THR A 70 15.23 -13.45 15.26
N TRP A 71 14.34 -12.55 14.81
CA TRP A 71 13.81 -11.42 15.58
C TRP A 71 12.30 -11.36 15.46
N PHE A 72 11.62 -11.10 16.53
CA PHE A 72 10.19 -10.80 16.49
C PHE A 72 10.00 -9.33 16.12
N VAL A 73 9.38 -9.09 14.97
CA VAL A 73 9.05 -7.76 14.49
C VAL A 73 7.60 -7.46 14.79
N ASN A 74 7.36 -6.30 15.37
CA ASN A 74 6.03 -5.72 15.58
C ASN A 74 6.01 -4.32 14.94
N LEU A 75 5.07 -4.11 14.02
CA LEU A 75 4.83 -2.84 13.33
C LEU A 75 3.42 -2.36 13.70
N PRO A 76 3.25 -1.20 14.32
CA PRO A 76 1.94 -0.63 14.67
C PRO A 76 1.24 0.02 13.46
N ILE A 77 1.35 -0.61 12.30
CA ILE A 77 0.70 -0.22 11.04
C ILE A 77 0.14 -1.45 10.36
N GLY A 78 -1.03 -1.32 9.73
CA GLY A 78 -1.65 -2.38 8.96
C GLY A 78 -1.13 -2.46 7.51
N GLY A 79 -1.71 -3.40 6.73
CA GLY A 79 -1.41 -3.58 5.32
C GLY A 79 -0.23 -4.50 5.05
N GLU A 80 -0.50 -5.69 4.53
CA GLU A 80 0.50 -6.76 4.30
C GLU A 80 1.73 -6.31 3.49
N PHE A 81 1.56 -5.34 2.57
CA PHE A 81 2.67 -4.76 1.80
C PHE A 81 3.71 -4.05 2.69
N ASN A 82 3.35 -3.66 3.91
CA ASN A 82 4.30 -3.08 4.85
C ASN A 82 5.28 -4.09 5.45
N VAL A 83 5.04 -5.40 5.29
CA VAL A 83 6.06 -6.43 5.54
C VAL A 83 7.23 -6.21 4.59
N TYR A 84 6.96 -6.12 3.28
CA TYR A 84 8.00 -5.85 2.28
C TYR A 84 8.68 -4.49 2.47
N ASN A 85 7.92 -3.46 2.84
CA ASN A 85 8.49 -2.15 3.14
C ASN A 85 9.47 -2.22 4.33
N SER A 86 9.12 -2.94 5.40
CA SER A 86 9.99 -3.12 6.55
C SER A 86 11.22 -3.97 6.23
N LEU A 87 11.07 -5.04 5.45
CA LEU A 87 12.20 -5.82 4.93
C LEU A 87 13.12 -4.97 4.07
N GLY A 88 12.55 -4.10 3.21
CA GLY A 88 13.28 -3.14 2.39
C GLY A 88 14.08 -2.11 3.18
N VAL A 89 13.74 -1.87 4.45
CA VAL A 89 14.52 -1.05 5.39
C VAL A 89 15.56 -1.90 6.14
N LEU A 90 15.18 -3.05 6.65
CA LEU A 90 16.05 -3.90 7.46
C LEU A 90 17.19 -4.53 6.65
N ALA A 91 16.93 -4.88 5.38
CA ALA A 91 17.91 -5.52 4.52
C ALA A 91 19.14 -4.63 4.22
N PRO A 92 19.00 -3.37 3.79
CA PRO A 92 20.18 -2.50 3.61
C PRO A 92 20.86 -2.19 4.95
N LEU A 93 20.14 -2.03 6.07
CA LEU A 93 20.74 -1.83 7.37
C LEU A 93 21.64 -3.01 7.76
N TYR A 94 21.13 -4.24 7.58
CA TYR A 94 21.93 -5.45 7.76
C TYR A 94 23.16 -5.48 6.84
N GLY A 95 22.99 -5.14 5.56
CA GLY A 95 24.07 -5.12 4.58
C GLY A 95 25.18 -4.14 4.90
N LEU A 96 24.84 -3.04 5.55
CA LEU A 96 25.75 -1.97 6.01
C LEU A 96 26.32 -2.25 7.41
N GLY A 97 25.92 -3.34 8.09
CA GLY A 97 26.45 -3.72 9.40
C GLY A 97 25.83 -2.97 10.59
N PHE A 98 24.64 -2.39 10.41
CA PHE A 98 23.92 -1.77 11.53
C PHE A 98 23.39 -2.83 12.50
N ASP A 99 23.23 -2.44 13.76
CA ASP A 99 22.63 -3.26 14.80
C ASP A 99 21.13 -3.50 14.51
N LEU A 100 20.78 -4.77 14.23
CA LEU A 100 19.41 -5.17 13.94
C LEU A 100 18.53 -5.24 15.18
N ASP A 101 19.08 -5.51 16.37
CA ASP A 101 18.30 -5.49 17.61
C ASP A 101 17.74 -4.08 17.84
N LEU A 102 18.59 -3.09 17.64
CA LEU A 102 18.18 -1.69 17.71
C LEU A 102 17.19 -1.35 16.60
N ALA A 103 17.46 -1.74 15.35
CA ALA A 103 16.60 -1.43 14.22
C ALA A 103 15.19 -2.02 14.41
N VAL A 104 15.09 -3.28 14.79
CA VAL A 104 13.81 -3.98 15.06
C VAL A 104 13.08 -3.34 16.24
N SER A 105 13.80 -2.97 17.31
CA SER A 105 13.19 -2.30 18.47
C SER A 105 12.55 -0.96 18.10
N ARG A 106 13.14 -0.22 17.16
CA ARG A 106 12.63 1.08 16.69
C ARG A 106 11.38 0.93 15.82
N LEU A 107 11.23 -0.16 15.08
CA LEU A 107 10.02 -0.42 14.30
C LEU A 107 8.77 -0.49 15.17
N LYS A 108 8.87 -0.98 16.41
CA LYS A 108 7.75 -1.07 17.36
C LYS A 108 7.17 0.30 17.73
N SER A 109 7.95 1.36 17.66
CA SER A 109 7.52 2.74 17.96
C SER A 109 7.29 3.58 16.70
N PHE A 110 7.26 2.96 15.52
CA PHE A 110 7.06 3.66 14.27
C PHE A 110 5.63 4.21 14.16
N PRO A 111 5.44 5.53 14.05
CA PRO A 111 4.10 6.14 14.07
C PRO A 111 3.32 5.97 12.75
N GLY A 112 3.89 5.27 11.77
CA GLY A 112 3.37 5.23 10.42
C GLY A 112 3.71 6.47 9.60
N VAL A 113 3.21 6.52 8.38
CA VAL A 113 3.35 7.68 7.49
C VAL A 113 1.95 8.23 7.19
N PRO A 114 1.70 9.54 7.39
CA PRO A 114 0.42 10.15 7.06
C PRO A 114 0.00 9.83 5.62
N GLY A 115 -1.23 9.33 5.45
CA GLY A 115 -1.77 8.95 4.15
C GLY A 115 -1.17 7.66 3.54
N ARG A 116 -0.53 6.80 4.33
CA ARG A 116 -0.03 5.47 3.92
C ARG A 116 -0.59 4.40 4.84
N PHE A 117 -1.68 3.78 4.45
CA PHE A 117 -2.47 2.86 5.27
C PHE A 117 -2.70 3.41 6.69
N GLN A 118 -2.95 4.71 6.74
CA GLN A 118 -3.09 5.44 7.98
C GLN A 118 -4.43 5.12 8.62
N LYS A 119 -4.40 4.51 9.81
CA LYS A 119 -5.61 4.36 10.63
C LYS A 119 -6.00 5.71 11.21
N VAL A 120 -7.29 6.03 11.13
CA VAL A 120 -7.91 7.13 11.88
C VAL A 120 -8.79 6.51 12.96
N ASP A 121 -8.44 6.76 14.23
CA ASP A 121 -9.12 6.19 15.39
C ASP A 121 -9.56 7.32 16.34
N LEU A 122 -10.85 7.50 16.46
CA LEU A 122 -11.48 8.46 17.35
C LEU A 122 -12.45 7.76 18.33
N GLY A 123 -12.28 6.43 18.51
CA GLY A 123 -13.13 5.62 19.39
C GLY A 123 -14.36 5.01 18.72
N GLN A 124 -14.49 5.12 17.40
CA GLN A 124 -15.55 4.46 16.62
C GLN A 124 -15.33 2.93 16.57
N ASP A 125 -16.42 2.18 16.39
CA ASP A 125 -16.43 0.71 16.37
C ASP A 125 -16.24 0.09 14.95
N PHE A 126 -15.84 0.91 13.98
CA PHE A 126 -15.43 0.55 12.63
C PHE A 126 -14.05 1.12 12.32
N ALA A 127 -13.35 0.57 11.33
CA ALA A 127 -12.04 1.07 10.94
C ALA A 127 -12.13 2.14 9.84
N VAL A 128 -11.28 3.17 9.91
CA VAL A 128 -11.09 4.16 8.84
C VAL A 128 -9.63 4.15 8.45
N ILE A 129 -9.36 3.93 7.15
CA ILE A 129 -8.02 3.86 6.58
C ILE A 129 -7.90 4.95 5.52
N VAL A 130 -6.88 5.79 5.64
CA VAL A 130 -6.52 6.81 4.65
C VAL A 130 -5.25 6.40 3.92
N ASP A 131 -5.29 6.38 2.58
CA ASP A 131 -4.14 5.97 1.78
C ASP A 131 -3.97 6.82 0.51
N TYR A 132 -2.72 6.96 0.10
CA TYR A 132 -2.33 7.69 -1.11
C TYR A 132 -2.58 6.90 -2.42
N ALA A 133 -3.09 5.70 -2.37
CA ALA A 133 -3.33 4.86 -3.55
C ALA A 133 -4.13 5.62 -4.61
N HIS A 134 -3.49 5.87 -5.75
CA HIS A 134 -4.04 6.65 -6.87
C HIS A 134 -3.77 5.97 -8.23
N THR A 135 -3.38 4.70 -8.20
CA THR A 135 -3.19 3.83 -9.37
C THR A 135 -4.03 2.58 -9.21
N PRO A 136 -4.38 1.87 -10.31
CA PRO A 136 -5.14 0.61 -10.23
C PRO A 136 -4.47 -0.41 -9.30
N ASP A 137 -3.18 -0.63 -9.46
CA ASP A 137 -2.40 -1.55 -8.63
C ASP A 137 -2.36 -1.12 -7.15
N GLY A 138 -2.17 0.18 -6.89
CA GLY A 138 -2.19 0.72 -5.53
C GLY A 138 -3.55 0.50 -4.87
N LEU A 139 -4.65 0.83 -5.58
CA LEU A 139 -6.01 0.64 -5.08
C LEU A 139 -6.33 -0.84 -4.86
N LYS A 140 -5.95 -1.72 -5.79
CA LYS A 140 -6.07 -3.18 -5.65
C LYS A 140 -5.40 -3.68 -4.38
N ASN A 141 -4.13 -3.36 -4.17
CA ASN A 141 -3.37 -3.83 -3.01
C ASN A 141 -3.94 -3.30 -1.69
N LEU A 142 -4.37 -2.03 -1.68
CA LEU A 142 -5.02 -1.40 -0.54
C LEU A 142 -6.34 -2.11 -0.19
N LEU A 143 -7.24 -2.28 -1.16
CA LEU A 143 -8.54 -2.91 -0.96
C LEU A 143 -8.41 -4.41 -0.65
N PHE A 144 -7.50 -5.12 -1.29
CA PHE A 144 -7.20 -6.51 -0.97
C PHE A 144 -6.75 -6.66 0.49
N SER A 145 -5.83 -5.81 0.96
CA SER A 145 -5.37 -5.83 2.34
C SER A 145 -6.48 -5.49 3.33
N ALA A 146 -7.33 -4.50 3.01
CA ALA A 146 -8.47 -4.13 3.84
C ALA A 146 -9.53 -5.24 3.86
N ARG A 147 -9.84 -5.88 2.70
CA ARG A 147 -10.85 -6.96 2.59
C ARG A 147 -10.54 -8.16 3.49
N ARG A 148 -9.28 -8.56 3.56
CA ARG A 148 -8.85 -9.70 4.40
C ARG A 148 -9.09 -9.51 5.89
N GLN A 149 -9.28 -8.29 6.32
CA GLN A 149 -9.42 -7.90 7.72
C GLN A 149 -10.85 -7.40 8.04
N CYS A 150 -11.65 -7.18 7.02
CA CYS A 150 -13.00 -6.65 7.14
C CYS A 150 -13.97 -7.78 7.56
N GLN A 151 -14.62 -7.59 8.69
CA GLN A 151 -15.66 -8.51 9.19
C GLN A 151 -17.05 -8.11 8.71
N GLY A 152 -17.27 -6.82 8.47
CA GLY A 152 -18.49 -6.24 7.93
C GLY A 152 -18.35 -5.88 6.44
N GLN A 153 -18.79 -4.69 6.07
CA GLN A 153 -18.72 -4.16 4.71
C GLN A 153 -17.42 -3.36 4.50
N LEU A 154 -16.80 -3.56 3.34
CA LEU A 154 -15.69 -2.74 2.86
C LEU A 154 -16.24 -1.59 2.02
N ILE A 155 -16.10 -0.38 2.52
CA ILE A 155 -16.60 0.85 1.88
C ILE A 155 -15.39 1.59 1.31
N VAL A 156 -15.39 1.93 0.04
CA VAL A 156 -14.32 2.72 -0.58
C VAL A 156 -14.81 4.08 -1.05
N VAL A 157 -14.06 5.13 -0.70
CA VAL A 157 -14.22 6.50 -1.20
C VAL A 157 -12.98 6.82 -2.01
N PHE A 158 -13.13 7.05 -3.32
CA PHE A 158 -11.99 7.36 -4.18
C PHE A 158 -12.36 8.30 -5.33
N GLY A 159 -11.35 8.94 -5.88
CA GLY A 159 -11.41 9.74 -7.08
C GLY A 159 -10.10 9.66 -7.86
N CYS A 160 -10.01 10.43 -8.95
CA CYS A 160 -8.80 10.56 -9.75
C CYS A 160 -8.41 12.01 -9.92
N GLY A 161 -7.12 12.29 -9.91
CA GLY A 161 -6.60 13.63 -10.21
C GLY A 161 -6.65 13.94 -11.71
N GLY A 162 -6.88 15.22 -12.03
CA GLY A 162 -6.78 15.76 -13.38
C GLY A 162 -5.33 15.93 -13.84
N ASP A 163 -5.14 16.17 -15.16
CA ASP A 163 -3.84 16.33 -15.82
C ASP A 163 -2.89 15.16 -15.55
N ARG A 164 -3.45 13.96 -15.53
CA ARG A 164 -2.77 12.68 -15.31
C ARG A 164 -3.28 11.65 -16.32
N ASP A 165 -2.65 10.45 -16.30
CA ASP A 165 -3.05 9.33 -17.13
C ASP A 165 -4.55 9.01 -16.97
N LYS A 166 -5.33 9.27 -18.01
CA LYS A 166 -6.78 9.02 -18.04
C LYS A 166 -7.10 7.53 -18.13
N THR A 167 -6.20 6.74 -18.71
CA THR A 167 -6.42 5.29 -18.94
C THR A 167 -6.54 4.50 -17.65
N LYS A 168 -6.06 5.04 -16.53
CA LYS A 168 -6.18 4.42 -15.21
C LYS A 168 -7.57 4.57 -14.60
N ARG A 169 -8.36 5.60 -15.00
CA ARG A 169 -9.66 5.95 -14.39
C ARG A 169 -10.65 4.78 -14.39
N PRO A 170 -10.97 4.17 -15.55
CA PRO A 170 -11.87 3.00 -15.58
C PRO A 170 -11.26 1.76 -14.91
N LYS A 171 -9.93 1.61 -14.91
CA LYS A 171 -9.28 0.48 -14.26
C LYS A 171 -9.39 0.56 -12.74
N MET A 172 -9.35 1.76 -12.16
CA MET A 172 -9.56 1.97 -10.73
C MET A 172 -11.01 1.63 -10.33
N ALA A 173 -12.00 1.99 -11.16
CA ALA A 173 -13.38 1.59 -10.94
C ALA A 173 -13.55 0.06 -10.91
N ALA A 174 -12.94 -0.64 -11.87
CA ALA A 174 -12.98 -2.10 -11.93
C ALA A 174 -12.33 -2.77 -10.70
N GLU A 175 -11.25 -2.22 -10.18
CA GLU A 175 -10.65 -2.73 -8.93
C GLU A 175 -11.53 -2.42 -7.71
N ALA A 176 -12.16 -1.24 -7.63
CA ALA A 176 -13.10 -0.92 -6.57
C ALA A 176 -14.31 -1.87 -6.58
N GLU A 177 -14.92 -2.10 -7.74
CA GLU A 177 -16.06 -3.03 -7.93
C GLU A 177 -15.72 -4.46 -7.52
N LYS A 178 -14.48 -4.88 -7.75
CA LYS A 178 -14.04 -6.24 -7.42
C LYS A 178 -13.91 -6.51 -5.93
N TRP A 179 -13.53 -5.49 -5.15
CA TRP A 179 -13.10 -5.71 -3.78
C TRP A 179 -14.01 -5.08 -2.72
N ALA A 180 -14.70 -3.98 -3.04
CA ALA A 180 -15.54 -3.25 -2.10
C ALA A 180 -17.01 -3.65 -2.19
N ASP A 181 -17.71 -3.61 -1.06
CA ASP A 181 -19.15 -3.83 -0.98
C ASP A 181 -19.93 -2.54 -1.23
N LYS A 182 -19.35 -1.40 -0.90
CA LYS A 182 -19.93 -0.08 -1.19
C LYS A 182 -18.87 0.84 -1.80
N ILE A 183 -19.26 1.58 -2.82
CA ILE A 183 -18.37 2.44 -3.58
C ILE A 183 -18.94 3.85 -3.64
N ILE A 184 -18.14 4.84 -3.27
CA ILE A 184 -18.46 6.26 -3.46
C ILE A 184 -17.38 6.88 -4.32
N VAL A 185 -17.74 7.25 -5.55
CA VAL A 185 -16.86 7.97 -6.47
C VAL A 185 -16.98 9.47 -6.19
N THR A 186 -15.85 10.12 -6.01
CA THR A 186 -15.80 11.55 -5.65
C THR A 186 -14.74 12.29 -6.46
N SER A 187 -14.72 13.62 -6.34
CA SER A 187 -13.61 14.43 -6.86
C SER A 187 -12.35 14.19 -6.03
N ASP A 188 -11.22 14.27 -6.70
CA ASP A 188 -9.90 14.46 -6.11
C ASP A 188 -9.41 15.86 -6.53
N ASN A 189 -8.15 16.07 -6.83
CA ASN A 189 -7.64 17.32 -7.35
C ASN A 189 -7.86 17.40 -8.89
N PRO A 190 -8.86 18.14 -9.39
CA PRO A 190 -9.17 18.18 -10.82
C PRO A 190 -8.16 18.97 -11.66
N ARG A 191 -7.34 19.83 -11.04
CA ARG A 191 -6.40 20.74 -11.72
C ARG A 191 -7.10 21.57 -12.81
N SER A 192 -6.70 21.40 -14.09
CA SER A 192 -7.31 22.11 -15.21
C SER A 192 -8.52 21.39 -15.83
N GLU A 193 -8.78 20.14 -15.45
CA GLU A 193 -9.90 19.36 -15.97
C GLU A 193 -11.20 19.62 -15.20
N ASP A 194 -12.33 19.44 -15.85
CA ASP A 194 -13.63 19.45 -15.19
C ASP A 194 -13.79 18.22 -14.28
N ALA A 195 -14.17 18.45 -13.01
CA ALA A 195 -14.28 17.40 -12.02
C ALA A 195 -15.34 16.34 -12.40
N GLN A 196 -16.45 16.77 -13.02
CA GLN A 196 -17.50 15.87 -13.45
C GLN A 196 -17.04 15.01 -14.66
N ALA A 197 -16.25 15.57 -15.56
CA ALA A 197 -15.68 14.81 -16.67
C ALA A 197 -14.74 13.69 -16.15
N ILE A 198 -13.92 13.99 -15.13
CA ILE A 198 -13.06 12.97 -14.48
C ILE A 198 -13.90 11.87 -13.85
N ILE A 199 -14.97 12.22 -13.13
CA ILE A 199 -15.90 11.26 -12.54
C ILE A 199 -16.51 10.37 -13.65
N ASN A 200 -17.00 10.96 -14.73
CA ASN A 200 -17.58 10.24 -15.84
C ASN A 200 -16.60 9.23 -16.45
N ASP A 201 -15.32 9.58 -16.60
CA ASP A 201 -14.27 8.65 -17.07
C ASP A 201 -14.06 7.48 -16.10
N ILE A 202 -14.22 7.70 -14.80
CA ILE A 202 -14.15 6.62 -13.81
C ILE A 202 -15.34 5.67 -13.98
N LEU A 203 -16.56 6.23 -14.13
CA LEU A 203 -17.81 5.45 -14.19
C LEU A 203 -17.85 4.46 -15.36
N VAL A 204 -17.16 4.74 -16.47
CA VAL A 204 -17.03 3.82 -17.62
C VAL A 204 -16.44 2.46 -17.22
N GLY A 205 -15.69 2.38 -16.13
CA GLY A 205 -15.03 1.15 -15.68
C GLY A 205 -15.93 0.20 -14.88
N PHE A 206 -17.09 0.65 -14.41
CA PHE A 206 -18.04 -0.20 -13.68
C PHE A 206 -18.87 -1.06 -14.64
N LYS A 207 -19.15 -2.28 -14.23
CA LYS A 207 -20.05 -3.21 -14.92
C LYS A 207 -21.46 -3.17 -14.35
N SER A 208 -21.58 -2.85 -13.06
CA SER A 208 -22.85 -2.67 -12.36
C SER A 208 -23.13 -1.19 -12.12
N SER A 209 -24.34 -0.88 -11.66
CA SER A 209 -24.72 0.47 -11.18
C SER A 209 -24.68 0.59 -9.65
N ASP A 210 -24.05 -0.36 -8.97
CA ASP A 210 -24.01 -0.41 -7.51
C ASP A 210 -22.86 0.46 -6.95
N TYR A 211 -22.92 1.75 -7.27
CA TYR A 211 -22.03 2.76 -6.76
C TYR A 211 -22.80 4.07 -6.50
N ARG A 212 -22.22 4.94 -5.73
CA ARG A 212 -22.71 6.32 -5.52
C ARG A 212 -21.71 7.31 -6.09
N VAL A 213 -22.21 8.46 -6.51
CA VAL A 213 -21.42 9.61 -6.93
C VAL A 213 -21.72 10.77 -6.00
N GLU A 214 -20.70 11.33 -5.40
CA GLU A 214 -20.75 12.56 -4.64
C GLU A 214 -19.48 13.38 -4.99
N ALA A 215 -19.66 14.43 -5.75
CA ALA A 215 -18.54 15.24 -6.23
C ALA A 215 -17.81 15.99 -5.10
N ASP A 216 -18.53 16.39 -4.07
CA ASP A 216 -17.95 16.98 -2.87
C ASP A 216 -17.32 15.89 -2.01
N ARG A 217 -15.97 15.87 -1.98
CA ARG A 217 -15.21 14.84 -1.27
C ARG A 217 -15.49 14.82 0.24
N GLN A 218 -15.71 15.99 0.84
CA GLN A 218 -16.03 16.06 2.26
C GLN A 218 -17.38 15.38 2.53
N LYS A 219 -18.39 15.67 1.70
CA LYS A 219 -19.70 15.01 1.81
C LYS A 219 -19.61 13.52 1.53
N ALA A 220 -18.83 13.09 0.53
CA ALA A 220 -18.60 11.68 0.23
C ALA A 220 -18.03 10.91 1.43
N ILE A 221 -17.00 11.47 2.08
CA ILE A 221 -16.40 10.90 3.30
C ILE A 221 -17.41 10.88 4.44
N PHE A 222 -18.16 11.97 4.65
CA PHE A 222 -19.18 12.03 5.70
C PHE A 222 -20.28 10.99 5.49
N GLN A 223 -20.74 10.79 4.25
CA GLN A 223 -21.71 9.75 3.91
C GLN A 223 -21.18 8.34 4.23
N ALA A 224 -19.93 8.06 3.91
CA ALA A 224 -19.31 6.78 4.22
C ALA A 224 -19.25 6.54 5.74
N ILE A 225 -18.81 7.55 6.50
CA ILE A 225 -18.71 7.47 7.97
C ILE A 225 -20.08 7.28 8.63
N THR A 226 -21.09 8.02 8.17
CA THR A 226 -22.45 7.96 8.74
C THR A 226 -23.14 6.62 8.43
N ALA A 227 -22.79 5.98 7.30
CA ALA A 227 -23.39 4.71 6.89
C ALA A 227 -22.66 3.48 7.44
N ALA A 228 -21.49 3.65 8.06
CA ALA A 228 -20.68 2.55 8.56
C ALA A 228 -21.26 1.96 9.86
N GLN A 229 -21.08 0.66 10.00
CA GLN A 229 -21.50 -0.12 11.16
C GLN A 229 -20.30 -0.82 11.79
N LYS A 230 -20.50 -1.37 12.97
CA LYS A 230 -19.48 -2.15 13.68
C LYS A 230 -18.91 -3.27 12.80
N GLY A 231 -17.59 -3.31 12.72
CA GLY A 231 -16.86 -4.30 11.94
C GLY A 231 -16.64 -3.90 10.47
N ASP A 232 -17.19 -2.77 10.02
CA ASP A 232 -16.93 -2.23 8.67
C ASP A 232 -15.51 -1.63 8.58
N ILE A 233 -15.01 -1.56 7.35
CA ILE A 233 -13.80 -0.80 7.03
C ILE A 233 -14.11 0.23 5.96
N ILE A 234 -13.82 1.49 6.26
CA ILE A 234 -13.85 2.59 5.29
C ILE A 234 -12.43 2.83 4.78
N VAL A 235 -12.26 2.81 3.46
CA VAL A 235 -11.01 3.16 2.79
C VAL A 235 -11.19 4.47 2.05
N ILE A 236 -10.39 5.49 2.39
CA ILE A 236 -10.33 6.78 1.73
C ILE A 236 -9.05 6.81 0.91
N ALA A 237 -9.16 6.60 -0.41
CA ALA A 237 -8.02 6.49 -1.31
C ALA A 237 -7.79 7.75 -2.14
N GLY A 238 -6.52 8.00 -2.52
CA GLY A 238 -6.13 9.12 -3.40
C GLY A 238 -5.81 10.41 -2.67
N LYS A 239 -5.30 10.33 -1.46
CA LYS A 239 -4.88 11.52 -0.74
C LYS A 239 -3.42 11.88 -1.06
#